data_dece2a1f288d21ee3411e69ac29651a2
#
_entry.id   dece2a1f288d21ee3411e69ac29651a2
#
_cell.length_a   1.000
_cell.length_b   1.000
_cell.length_c   1.000
_cell.angle_alpha   90.00
_cell.angle_beta   90.00
_cell.angle_gamma   90.00
#
_symmetry.space_group_name_H-M   'P 1'
#
loop_
_entity.id
_entity.type
_entity.pdbx_description
1 polymer ?
#
loop_
_entity_poly.entity_id
_entity_poly.type
_entity_poly.pdbx_seq_one_letter_code
_entity_poly.pdbx_strand_id
1 'polypeptide(L)'
;IAAFDAGEWDHVAGPEPTGDDLVNLRLAMMTAKHLKSNAVSLVRDGMLIGGGAGQMDRLASCRIAVEKAGDRARGAYAGSDAFFPFRDGPDALIEAGVKAIIQPGGSKRDEETIEACRENNVTLVCTGRRVFRH
;
A
#
# COMPACT_ATOMS: atom_id res chain seq x y z
N ILE A 1 2.27 -17.26 5.30
CA ILE A 1 3.32 -16.39 5.82
C ILE A 1 4.51 -16.33 4.88
N ALA A 2 4.82 -17.46 4.27
CA ALA A 2 5.90 -17.47 3.29
C ALA A 2 5.61 -16.51 2.12
N ALA A 3 4.33 -16.28 1.82
CA ALA A 3 3.94 -15.39 0.74
C ALA A 3 4.30 -13.93 1.04
N PHE A 4 4.65 -13.64 2.28
CA PHE A 4 5.01 -12.28 2.68
C PHE A 4 6.48 -12.15 3.01
N ASP A 5 7.27 -13.09 2.54
CA ASP A 5 8.72 -13.02 2.70
C ASP A 5 9.25 -11.82 1.91
N ALA A 6 9.90 -10.90 2.62
CA ALA A 6 10.42 -9.69 2.00
C ALA A 6 11.43 -9.98 0.89
N GLY A 7 12.05 -11.15 0.91
CA GLY A 7 13.00 -11.55 -0.14
C GLY A 7 12.35 -11.73 -1.50
N GLU A 8 11.02 -11.86 -1.53
CA GLU A 8 10.30 -12.01 -2.80
C GLU A 8 9.62 -10.72 -3.24
N TRP A 9 9.79 -9.66 -2.49
CA TRP A 9 9.18 -8.37 -2.81
C TRP A 9 10.07 -7.59 -3.75
N ASP A 10 9.44 -6.83 -4.63
CA ASP A 10 10.14 -5.94 -5.55
C ASP A 10 10.03 -4.51 -5.10
N HIS A 11 11.17 -3.88 -4.85
CA HIS A 11 11.23 -2.45 -4.58
C HIS A 11 11.25 -1.75 -5.95
N VAL A 12 10.18 -1.05 -6.30
CA VAL A 12 10.02 -0.52 -7.66
C VAL A 12 10.08 0.99 -7.77
N ALA A 13 9.98 1.73 -6.66
CA ALA A 13 10.07 3.19 -6.70
C ALA A 13 10.40 3.74 -5.32
N GLY A 14 10.92 4.97 -5.31
CA GLY A 14 11.20 5.70 -4.08
C GLY A 14 12.39 5.19 -3.30
N PRO A 15 12.56 5.70 -2.08
CA PRO A 15 13.70 5.27 -1.24
C PRO A 15 13.64 3.79 -0.94
N GLU A 16 14.81 3.18 -0.78
CA GLU A 16 14.91 1.78 -0.44
C GLU A 16 14.36 1.57 0.98
N PRO A 17 13.48 0.57 1.18
CA PRO A 17 12.90 0.36 2.50
C PRO A 17 13.91 -0.18 3.50
N THR A 18 13.85 0.35 4.73
CA THR A 18 14.67 -0.15 5.83
C THR A 18 14.00 -1.37 6.44
N GLY A 19 14.66 -1.99 7.43
CA GLY A 19 14.05 -3.11 8.14
C GLY A 19 12.75 -2.73 8.82
N ASP A 20 12.71 -1.54 9.42
CA ASP A 20 11.49 -1.05 10.07
C ASP A 20 10.39 -0.81 9.05
N ASP A 21 10.76 -0.26 7.89
CA ASP A 21 9.79 -0.08 6.80
C ASP A 21 9.19 -1.40 6.37
N LEU A 22 10.02 -2.44 6.25
CA LEU A 22 9.55 -3.75 5.80
C LEU A 22 8.59 -4.37 6.81
N VAL A 23 8.85 -4.19 8.10
CA VAL A 23 7.95 -4.71 9.14
C VAL A 23 6.56 -4.06 9.03
N ASN A 24 6.54 -2.73 8.87
CA ASN A 24 5.27 -2.02 8.76
C ASN A 24 4.56 -2.30 7.43
N LEU A 25 5.32 -2.44 6.35
CA LEU A 25 4.72 -2.79 5.06
C LEU A 25 4.11 -4.18 5.09
N ARG A 26 4.79 -5.13 5.75
CA ARG A 26 4.24 -6.47 5.90
C ARG A 26 2.92 -6.43 6.67
N LEU A 27 2.89 -5.70 7.78
CA LEU A 27 1.66 -5.58 8.58
C LEU A 27 0.55 -4.94 7.74
N ALA A 28 0.88 -3.91 6.97
CA ALA A 28 -0.12 -3.24 6.13
C ALA A 28 -0.71 -4.21 5.10
N MET A 29 0.14 -5.01 4.44
CA MET A 29 -0.34 -5.97 3.45
C MET A 29 -1.18 -7.06 4.10
N MET A 30 -0.72 -7.60 5.22
CA MET A 30 -1.46 -8.65 5.91
C MET A 30 -2.83 -8.15 6.37
N THR A 31 -2.87 -6.94 6.90
CA THR A 31 -4.12 -6.35 7.34
C THR A 31 -5.08 -6.14 6.16
N ALA A 32 -4.56 -5.60 5.06
CA ALA A 32 -5.40 -5.37 3.88
C ALA A 32 -6.01 -6.66 3.38
N LYS A 33 -5.24 -7.75 3.42
CA LYS A 33 -5.75 -9.04 2.93
C LYS A 33 -6.82 -9.64 3.83
N HIS A 34 -6.87 -9.23 5.09
CA HIS A 34 -7.91 -9.71 6.00
C HIS A 34 -9.15 -8.84 6.02
N LEU A 35 -9.10 -7.69 5.37
CA LEU A 35 -10.27 -6.83 5.25
C LEU A 35 -11.06 -7.22 4.00
N LYS A 36 -12.31 -6.82 3.98
CA LYS A 36 -13.15 -7.11 2.83
C LYS A 36 -12.78 -6.21 1.66
N SER A 37 -12.55 -6.78 0.48
CA SER A 37 -12.18 -6.03 -0.72
C SER A 37 -13.29 -5.04 -1.11
N ASN A 38 -13.00 -3.92 -1.71
CA ASN A 38 -11.64 -3.41 -1.93
C ASN A 38 -11.08 -2.88 -0.62
N ALA A 39 -9.87 -3.29 -0.29
CA ALA A 39 -9.31 -2.98 1.02
C ALA A 39 -7.99 -2.24 0.93
N VAL A 40 -7.87 -1.20 1.74
CA VAL A 40 -6.64 -0.45 1.93
C VAL A 40 -6.44 -0.26 3.42
N SER A 41 -5.25 -0.55 3.90
CA SER A 41 -4.91 -0.36 5.31
C SER A 41 -3.83 0.71 5.46
N LEU A 42 -3.84 1.40 6.59
CA LEU A 42 -2.76 2.31 6.96
C LEU A 42 -2.20 1.86 8.29
N VAL A 43 -0.89 1.73 8.34
CA VAL A 43 -0.16 1.26 9.52
C VAL A 43 0.91 2.26 9.88
N ARG A 44 1.12 2.50 11.16
CA ARG A 44 2.20 3.33 11.64
C ARG A 44 2.66 2.80 12.98
N ASP A 45 3.98 2.72 13.15
CA ASP A 45 4.59 2.26 14.41
C ASP A 45 4.05 0.89 14.84
N GLY A 46 3.88 0.00 13.86
CA GLY A 46 3.42 -1.36 14.13
C GLY A 46 1.95 -1.49 14.49
N MET A 47 1.15 -0.45 14.22
CA MET A 47 -0.26 -0.45 14.56
C MET A 47 -1.13 -0.05 13.38
N LEU A 48 -2.28 -0.69 13.26
CA LEU A 48 -3.27 -0.29 12.27
C LEU A 48 -3.92 1.01 12.72
N ILE A 49 -3.82 2.06 11.90
CA ILE A 49 -4.36 3.38 12.25
C ILE A 49 -5.52 3.80 11.35
N GLY A 50 -5.77 3.08 10.27
CA GLY A 50 -6.91 3.36 9.42
C GLY A 50 -7.12 2.22 8.44
N GLY A 51 -8.38 2.01 8.07
CA GLY A 51 -8.69 0.98 7.09
C GLY A 51 -9.96 1.34 6.34
N GLY A 52 -9.92 1.15 5.01
CA GLY A 52 -11.10 1.25 4.18
C GLY A 52 -11.34 -0.10 3.56
N ALA A 53 -12.57 -0.60 3.67
CA ALA A 53 -12.87 -1.95 3.23
C ALA A 53 -14.28 -2.03 2.68
N GLY A 54 -14.51 -3.03 1.82
CA GLY A 54 -15.84 -3.32 1.31
C GLY A 54 -16.37 -2.27 0.35
N GLN A 55 -15.50 -1.44 -0.21
CA GLN A 55 -15.92 -0.36 -1.08
C GLN A 55 -15.97 -0.79 -2.53
N MET A 56 -16.77 -0.07 -3.34
CA MET A 56 -16.92 -0.39 -4.74
C MET A 56 -15.66 -0.11 -5.55
N ASP A 57 -14.86 0.84 -5.12
CA ASP A 57 -13.62 1.15 -5.84
C ASP A 57 -12.47 1.41 -4.87
N ARG A 58 -11.27 1.37 -5.43
CA ARG A 58 -10.03 1.48 -4.64
C ARG A 58 -9.83 2.88 -4.08
N LEU A 59 -10.22 3.90 -4.83
CA LEU A 59 -10.09 5.28 -4.37
C LEU A 59 -10.93 5.52 -3.12
N ALA A 60 -12.16 4.99 -3.10
CA ALA A 60 -13.01 5.14 -1.92
C ALA A 60 -12.38 4.50 -0.70
N SER A 61 -11.76 3.32 -0.86
CA SER A 61 -11.07 2.66 0.23
C SER A 61 -9.90 3.49 0.75
N CYS A 62 -9.14 4.10 -0.17
CA CYS A 62 -8.03 4.97 0.21
C CYS A 62 -8.52 6.17 1.02
N ARG A 63 -9.58 6.80 0.57
CA ARG A 63 -10.10 7.99 1.25
C ARG A 63 -10.62 7.67 2.64
N ILE A 64 -11.30 6.55 2.79
CA ILE A 64 -11.81 6.14 4.10
C ILE A 64 -10.66 5.85 5.05
N ALA A 65 -9.65 5.13 4.56
CA ALA A 65 -8.48 4.81 5.38
C ALA A 65 -7.79 6.09 5.86
N VAL A 66 -7.60 7.04 4.96
CA VAL A 66 -6.95 8.32 5.27
C VAL A 66 -7.78 9.11 6.28
N GLU A 67 -9.08 9.15 6.09
CA GLU A 67 -9.95 9.89 7.00
C GLU A 67 -9.89 9.32 8.41
N LYS A 68 -9.91 7.99 8.51
CA LYS A 68 -9.83 7.34 9.82
C LYS A 68 -8.49 7.55 10.50
N ALA A 69 -7.41 7.57 9.73
CA ALA A 69 -6.08 7.77 10.30
C ALA A 69 -5.85 9.20 10.76
N GLY A 70 -6.49 10.16 10.07
CA GLY A 70 -6.31 11.57 10.39
C GLY A 70 -4.85 11.99 10.26
N ASP A 71 -4.37 12.75 11.21
CA ASP A 71 -2.99 13.24 11.17
C ASP A 71 -1.95 12.15 11.24
N ARG A 72 -2.31 10.98 11.72
CA ARG A 72 -1.36 9.87 11.81
C ARG A 72 -1.05 9.25 10.44
N ALA A 73 -1.78 9.64 9.40
CA ALA A 73 -1.46 9.20 8.05
C ALA A 73 -0.08 9.68 7.61
N ARG A 74 0.41 10.79 8.16
CA ARG A 74 1.75 11.27 7.85
C ARG A 74 2.79 10.29 8.33
N GLY A 75 3.63 9.83 7.41
CA GLY A 75 4.66 8.85 7.72
C GLY A 75 4.13 7.45 7.88
N ALA A 76 2.87 7.21 7.51
CA ALA A 76 2.28 5.87 7.59
C ALA A 76 2.66 5.01 6.40
N TYR A 77 2.34 3.73 6.52
CA TYR A 77 2.55 2.73 5.49
C TYR A 77 1.19 2.25 5.02
N ALA A 78 1.00 2.19 3.71
CA ALA A 78 -0.29 1.78 3.14
C ALA A 78 -0.17 0.42 2.49
N GLY A 79 -1.15 -0.44 2.72
CA GLY A 79 -1.24 -1.73 2.05
C GLY A 79 -2.56 -1.81 1.27
N SER A 80 -2.50 -2.42 0.09
CA SER A 80 -3.67 -2.64 -0.73
C SER A 80 -3.78 -4.13 -1.06
N ASP A 81 -4.99 -4.67 -0.98
CA ASP A 81 -5.20 -6.09 -1.24
C ASP A 81 -5.13 -6.44 -2.73
N ALA A 82 -5.15 -5.44 -3.60
CA ALA A 82 -5.01 -5.64 -5.05
C ALA A 82 -4.30 -4.43 -5.64
N PHE A 83 -3.94 -4.52 -6.93
CA PHE A 83 -3.25 -3.41 -7.58
C PHE A 83 -4.19 -2.18 -7.69
N PHE A 84 -3.57 -1.02 -7.84
CA PHE A 84 -4.32 0.22 -8.08
C PHE A 84 -4.60 0.34 -9.57
N PRO A 85 -5.88 0.42 -9.96
CA PRO A 85 -6.20 0.51 -11.39
C PRO A 85 -5.87 1.86 -12.00
N PHE A 86 -5.83 2.90 -11.17
CA PHE A 86 -5.56 4.26 -11.62
C PHE A 86 -4.67 4.94 -10.60
N ARG A 87 -4.12 6.07 -11.01
CA ARG A 87 -3.21 6.85 -10.18
C ARG A 87 -3.93 7.54 -9.01
N ASP A 88 -5.25 7.71 -9.09
CA ASP A 88 -6.00 8.48 -8.09
C ASP A 88 -5.88 7.92 -6.67
N GLY A 89 -5.87 6.59 -6.53
CA GLY A 89 -5.72 5.98 -5.21
C GLY A 89 -4.37 6.32 -4.56
N PRO A 90 -3.27 5.99 -5.24
CA PRO A 90 -1.95 6.38 -4.74
C PRO A 90 -1.80 7.87 -4.48
N ASP A 91 -2.34 8.72 -5.35
CA ASP A 91 -2.26 10.17 -5.14
C ASP A 91 -2.95 10.59 -3.84
N ALA A 92 -4.10 10.00 -3.53
CA ALA A 92 -4.81 10.31 -2.29
C ALA A 92 -3.97 9.92 -1.07
N LEU A 93 -3.30 8.77 -1.13
CA LEU A 93 -2.43 8.32 -0.05
C LEU A 93 -1.22 9.24 0.10
N ILE A 94 -0.63 9.62 -1.02
CA ILE A 94 0.56 10.48 -1.02
C ILE A 94 0.22 11.86 -0.47
N GLU A 95 -0.94 12.42 -0.86
CA GLU A 95 -1.38 13.71 -0.35
C GLU A 95 -1.57 13.69 1.17
N ALA A 96 -1.96 12.54 1.70
CA ALA A 96 -2.14 12.40 3.14
C ALA A 96 -0.81 12.26 3.89
N GLY A 97 0.29 12.10 3.18
CA GLY A 97 1.61 12.00 3.80
C GLY A 97 2.11 10.58 4.00
N VAL A 98 1.50 9.60 3.34
CA VAL A 98 1.95 8.22 3.43
C VAL A 98 3.38 8.11 2.91
N LYS A 99 4.20 7.37 3.64
CA LYS A 99 5.63 7.25 3.36
C LYS A 99 5.95 6.12 2.39
N ALA A 100 5.17 5.07 2.43
CA ALA A 100 5.45 3.89 1.62
C ALA A 100 4.15 3.14 1.35
N ILE A 101 4.11 2.48 0.21
CA ILE A 101 2.93 1.73 -0.25
C ILE A 101 3.36 0.33 -0.64
N ILE A 102 2.56 -0.66 -0.29
CA ILE A 102 2.75 -2.03 -0.73
C ILE A 102 1.48 -2.52 -1.41
N GLN A 103 1.65 -3.15 -2.56
CA GLN A 103 0.54 -3.67 -3.36
C GLN A 103 1.01 -4.91 -4.10
N PRO A 104 0.08 -5.71 -4.64
CA PRO A 104 0.52 -6.86 -5.44
C PRO A 104 1.18 -6.48 -6.75
N GLY A 105 0.66 -5.46 -7.43
CA GLY A 105 1.10 -5.12 -8.77
C GLY A 105 0.39 -5.98 -9.82
N GLY A 106 0.80 -5.85 -11.07
CA GLY A 106 0.25 -6.65 -12.16
C GLY A 106 -0.77 -5.94 -13.03
N SER A 107 -1.03 -4.68 -12.76
CA SER A 107 -1.90 -3.87 -13.61
C SER A 107 -1.12 -3.35 -14.81
N LYS A 108 -1.82 -3.19 -15.93
CA LYS A 108 -1.22 -2.52 -17.08
C LYS A 108 -0.89 -1.07 -16.78
N ARG A 109 -1.48 -0.53 -15.74
CA ARG A 109 -1.25 0.87 -15.35
C ARG A 109 -0.35 1.00 -14.13
N ASP A 110 0.43 -0.04 -13.82
CA ASP A 110 1.38 0.03 -12.72
C ASP A 110 2.34 1.21 -12.90
N GLU A 111 2.67 1.57 -14.15
CA GLU A 111 3.55 2.70 -14.40
C GLU A 111 3.02 4.00 -13.82
N GLU A 112 1.71 4.17 -13.79
CA GLU A 112 1.12 5.38 -13.22
C GLU A 112 1.36 5.44 -11.71
N THR A 113 1.21 4.30 -11.04
CA THR A 113 1.47 4.22 -9.60
C THR A 113 2.96 4.41 -9.31
N ILE A 114 3.81 3.78 -10.12
CA ILE A 114 5.26 3.91 -9.98
C ILE A 114 5.67 5.37 -10.13
N GLU A 115 5.13 6.04 -11.14
CA GLU A 115 5.45 7.44 -11.41
C GLU A 115 5.00 8.34 -10.26
N ALA A 116 3.80 8.11 -9.73
CA ALA A 116 3.29 8.89 -8.60
C ALA A 116 4.22 8.77 -7.40
N CYS A 117 4.66 7.56 -7.11
CA CYS A 117 5.55 7.32 -5.98
C CYS A 117 6.94 7.92 -6.22
N ARG A 118 7.45 7.76 -7.45
CA ARG A 118 8.77 8.30 -7.78
C ARG A 118 8.80 9.82 -7.68
N GLU A 119 7.77 10.49 -8.22
CA GLU A 119 7.70 11.94 -8.21
C GLU A 119 7.64 12.51 -6.80
N ASN A 120 7.08 11.76 -5.88
CA ASN A 120 6.84 12.22 -4.52
C ASN A 120 7.76 11.60 -3.48
N ASN A 121 8.76 10.86 -3.94
CA ASN A 121 9.75 10.23 -3.07
C ASN A 121 9.10 9.27 -2.07
N VAL A 122 8.10 8.53 -2.52
CA VAL A 122 7.38 7.54 -1.72
C VAL A 122 7.87 6.16 -2.14
N THR A 123 8.17 5.31 -1.16
CA THR A 123 8.61 3.94 -1.42
C THR A 123 7.43 3.12 -1.94
N LEU A 124 7.65 2.37 -3.01
CA LEU A 124 6.64 1.45 -3.53
C LEU A 124 7.24 0.06 -3.61
N VAL A 125 6.55 -0.89 -2.99
CA VAL A 125 6.94 -2.29 -3.00
C VAL A 125 5.80 -3.09 -3.59
N CYS A 126 6.13 -3.99 -4.49
CA CYS A 126 5.15 -4.92 -5.06
C CYS A 126 5.49 -6.32 -4.59
N THR A 127 4.47 -7.06 -4.14
CA THR A 127 4.68 -8.43 -3.70
C THR A 127 4.83 -9.38 -4.88
N GLY A 128 4.52 -8.87 -6.06
CA GLY A 128 4.78 -9.61 -7.26
C GLY A 128 3.70 -10.60 -7.61
N ARG A 129 3.78 -11.07 -8.82
CA ARG A 129 2.79 -11.99 -9.35
C ARG A 129 2.86 -13.36 -8.73
N ARG A 130 3.97 -13.68 -8.07
CA ARG A 130 4.12 -14.99 -7.44
C ARG A 130 3.06 -15.27 -6.41
N VAL A 131 2.57 -14.22 -5.78
CA VAL A 131 1.54 -14.33 -4.76
C VAL A 131 0.25 -14.87 -5.36
N PHE A 132 0.06 -14.70 -6.66
CA PHE A 132 -1.17 -15.09 -7.33
C PHE A 132 -1.05 -16.35 -8.15
N ARG A 133 0.05 -17.01 -8.05
CA ARG A 133 0.29 -18.14 -8.92
C ARG A 133 -0.07 -19.43 -8.28
N HIS A 134 -1.15 -19.57 -7.81
CA HIS A 134 -1.47 -20.87 -7.24
C HIS A 134 -2.88 -21.19 -7.38
#